data_4f8e810304134fb7b42cab558d154b35
#
_entry.id   4f8e810304134fb7b42cab558d154b35
#
_cell.length_a   1.000
_cell.length_b   1.000
_cell.length_c   1.000
_cell.angle_alpha   90.00
_cell.angle_beta   90.00
_cell.angle_gamma   90.00
#
_symmetry.space_group_name_H-M   'P 1'
#
loop_
_entity.id
_entity.type
_entity.pdbx_description
1 polymer ?
#
loop_
_entity_poly.entity_id
_entity_poly.type
_entity_poly.pdbx_seq_one_letter_code
_entity_poly.pdbx_strand_id
1 'polypeptide(L)'
;MTQCIRNGAGVFLLSIMVSGADQKTVEVETKDAEADRKWVSLAPSKAGMGSWKALNFGGEGDTTWKEGTLTIEEGAELSGVVFTGKDLPEAPYELELEARRTSGVDFFCGLTLPVRDPKTCVTFICGGWGGGVVGFSSLDGMDASENETGSYQAFKDEQWYKIRLEIRSESLKAWVGKKELVDVNTKGRKLGLRFGDIEKCAPLGLSTWQTTAELRGLRWRKLPE
;
A
#
# COMPACT_ATOMS: atom_id res chain seq x y z
N MET A 1 39.74 27.29 -10.93
CA MET A 1 39.90 25.92 -11.44
C MET A 1 39.43 24.98 -10.34
N THR A 2 38.25 24.40 -10.50
CA THR A 2 37.60 23.53 -9.50
C THR A 2 37.77 22.09 -9.99
N GLN A 3 38.55 21.31 -9.29
CA GLN A 3 38.67 19.87 -9.57
C GLN A 3 37.54 19.12 -8.86
N CYS A 4 36.67 18.45 -9.64
CA CYS A 4 35.71 17.48 -9.13
C CYS A 4 36.42 16.12 -8.96
N ILE A 5 36.49 15.63 -7.73
CA ILE A 5 36.88 14.27 -7.44
C ILE A 5 35.58 13.47 -7.22
N ARG A 6 35.31 12.49 -8.10
CA ARG A 6 34.22 11.54 -7.97
C ARG A 6 34.72 10.35 -7.15
N ASN A 7 34.18 10.17 -5.96
CA ASN A 7 34.21 8.89 -5.25
C ASN A 7 32.75 8.39 -5.09
N GLY A 8 32.55 7.16 -5.45
CA GLY A 8 31.22 6.55 -5.54
C GLY A 8 30.62 6.26 -4.16
N ALA A 9 29.75 7.12 -3.75
CA ALA A 9 28.64 7.05 -2.82
C ALA A 9 28.18 8.49 -2.70
N GLY A 10 26.97 8.82 -3.16
CA GLY A 10 26.53 10.20 -3.33
C GLY A 10 26.41 10.97 -2.02
N VAL A 11 27.46 11.70 -1.68
CA VAL A 11 27.43 12.73 -0.64
C VAL A 11 27.47 14.07 -1.35
N PHE A 12 26.40 14.85 -1.25
CA PHE A 12 26.41 16.25 -1.68
C PHE A 12 26.96 17.12 -0.55
N LEU A 13 28.16 17.67 -0.75
CA LEU A 13 28.75 18.69 0.11
C LEU A 13 28.31 20.08 -0.40
N LEU A 14 27.53 20.79 0.39
CA LEU A 14 27.25 22.21 0.19
C LEU A 14 28.24 23.01 1.06
N SER A 15 29.24 23.63 0.45
CA SER A 15 30.18 24.54 1.14
C SER A 15 29.61 25.96 1.14
N ILE A 16 29.30 26.48 2.32
CA ILE A 16 29.03 27.90 2.52
C ILE A 16 30.32 28.55 3.04
N MET A 17 30.91 29.47 2.27
CA MET A 17 32.05 30.25 2.74
C MET A 17 31.55 31.41 3.63
N VAL A 18 31.96 31.39 4.89
CA VAL A 18 31.87 32.56 5.80
C VAL A 18 33.29 32.97 6.13
N SER A 19 33.62 34.25 5.89
CA SER A 19 34.92 34.83 6.13
C SER A 19 35.07 35.25 7.61
N GLY A 20 36.17 34.77 8.24
CA GLY A 20 36.70 35.36 9.47
C GLY A 20 36.56 34.48 10.72
N ALA A 21 37.71 33.93 11.15
CA ALA A 21 38.06 33.33 12.45
C ALA A 21 37.19 32.14 12.94
N ASP A 22 37.91 31.03 13.10
CA ASP A 22 37.44 29.74 13.63
C ASP A 22 36.49 28.91 12.71
N GLN A 23 37.11 28.24 11.77
CA GLN A 23 36.50 27.10 11.05
C GLN A 23 36.32 25.93 11.99
N LYS A 24 35.21 25.87 12.72
CA LYS A 24 34.58 24.61 13.08
C LYS A 24 33.72 24.17 11.90
N THR A 25 34.27 23.23 11.13
CA THR A 25 33.47 22.46 10.15
C THR A 25 32.38 21.75 10.93
N VAL A 26 31.16 22.28 10.90
CA VAL A 26 29.99 21.53 11.30
C VAL A 26 29.72 20.59 10.15
N GLU A 27 30.27 19.39 10.23
CA GLU A 27 29.77 18.26 9.47
C GLU A 27 28.34 18.01 9.92
N VAL A 28 27.38 18.59 9.19
CA VAL A 28 26.01 18.13 9.24
C VAL A 28 26.03 16.74 8.60
N GLU A 29 26.28 15.76 9.45
CA GLU A 29 25.95 14.38 9.10
C GLU A 29 24.44 14.33 8.88
N THR A 30 24.03 14.52 7.63
CA THR A 30 22.77 13.95 7.16
C THR A 30 22.96 12.43 7.09
N LYS A 31 23.17 11.82 8.25
CA LYS A 31 23.02 10.40 8.41
C LYS A 31 21.59 10.07 7.98
N ASP A 32 21.53 9.22 7.01
CA ASP A 32 20.33 8.61 6.44
C ASP A 32 19.23 8.39 7.47
N ALA A 33 18.37 9.38 7.66
CA ALA A 33 17.11 9.23 8.40
C ALA A 33 16.19 8.20 7.73
N GLU A 34 16.60 7.66 6.59
CA GLU A 34 15.89 6.67 5.79
C GLU A 34 16.28 5.21 6.13
N ALA A 35 17.47 4.98 6.70
CA ALA A 35 17.99 3.63 6.97
C ALA A 35 17.40 2.97 8.23
N ASP A 36 16.78 3.71 9.13
CA ASP A 36 16.35 3.21 10.45
C ASP A 36 14.85 2.86 10.53
N ARG A 37 14.15 2.89 9.40
CA ARG A 37 12.71 2.54 9.36
C ARG A 37 12.53 1.08 9.05
N LYS A 38 12.50 0.31 10.12
CA LYS A 38 12.32 -1.14 10.05
C LYS A 38 10.97 -1.50 9.42
N TRP A 39 11.03 -2.31 8.39
CA TRP A 39 9.83 -2.95 7.84
C TRP A 39 9.22 -3.92 8.86
N VAL A 40 7.91 -3.81 9.06
CA VAL A 40 7.10 -4.71 9.88
C VAL A 40 6.32 -5.62 8.94
N SER A 41 6.58 -6.92 9.03
CA SER A 41 5.80 -7.91 8.27
C SER A 41 4.43 -8.09 8.91
N LEU A 42 3.40 -8.08 8.08
CA LEU A 42 2.02 -8.41 8.47
C LEU A 42 1.65 -9.86 8.13
N ALA A 43 2.49 -10.55 7.35
CA ALA A 43 2.30 -11.96 7.07
C ALA A 43 2.49 -12.80 8.34
N PRO A 44 1.71 -13.89 8.53
CA PRO A 44 1.90 -14.81 9.63
C PRO A 44 3.32 -15.38 9.65
N SER A 45 3.94 -15.42 10.83
CA SER A 45 5.29 -16.00 11.02
C SER A 45 5.30 -17.54 11.06
N LYS A 46 4.12 -18.15 11.19
CA LYS A 46 3.90 -19.61 11.24
C LYS A 46 2.78 -19.99 10.27
N ALA A 47 2.64 -21.27 9.99
CA ALA A 47 1.52 -21.77 9.21
C ALA A 47 0.18 -21.39 9.84
N GLY A 48 -0.81 -21.07 9.00
CA GLY A 48 -2.15 -20.64 9.40
C GLY A 48 -2.34 -19.13 9.33
N MET A 49 -3.51 -18.67 9.71
CA MET A 49 -3.95 -17.29 9.50
C MET A 49 -3.27 -16.26 10.43
N GLY A 50 -2.67 -16.68 11.53
CA GLY A 50 -2.02 -15.77 12.48
C GLY A 50 -2.96 -14.69 13.02
N SER A 51 -2.63 -13.43 12.80
CA SER A 51 -3.48 -12.29 13.17
C SER A 51 -4.50 -11.90 12.08
N TRP A 52 -4.72 -12.73 11.08
CA TRP A 52 -5.72 -12.54 10.04
C TRP A 52 -6.94 -13.43 10.30
N LYS A 53 -8.11 -12.97 9.89
CA LYS A 53 -9.36 -13.70 9.98
C LYS A 53 -10.05 -13.67 8.63
N ALA A 54 -10.49 -14.84 8.15
CA ALA A 54 -11.38 -14.93 7.00
C ALA A 54 -12.69 -14.20 7.28
N LEU A 55 -13.16 -13.47 6.28
CA LEU A 55 -14.41 -12.73 6.34
C LEU A 55 -15.55 -13.58 5.77
N ASN A 56 -16.73 -13.43 6.34
CA ASN A 56 -17.95 -14.04 5.84
C ASN A 56 -18.77 -12.97 5.09
N PHE A 57 -18.90 -13.16 3.78
CA PHE A 57 -19.69 -12.33 2.88
C PHE A 57 -20.98 -13.01 2.41
N GLY A 58 -21.12 -14.33 2.72
CA GLY A 58 -22.28 -15.11 2.30
C GLY A 58 -22.16 -15.78 0.94
N GLY A 59 -20.94 -16.02 0.50
CA GLY A 59 -20.61 -16.64 -0.79
C GLY A 59 -19.14 -16.50 -1.16
N GLU A 60 -18.32 -16.25 -0.14
CA GLU A 60 -16.88 -16.11 -0.27
C GLU A 60 -16.20 -17.44 -0.63
N GLY A 61 -15.06 -17.36 -1.32
CA GLY A 61 -14.14 -18.45 -1.50
C GLY A 61 -13.21 -18.65 -0.30
N ASP A 62 -12.52 -19.78 -0.26
CA ASP A 62 -11.59 -20.10 0.80
C ASP A 62 -10.39 -19.15 0.84
N THR A 63 -9.85 -18.94 2.04
CA THR A 63 -8.66 -18.13 2.25
C THR A 63 -7.62 -18.91 3.04
N THR A 64 -6.39 -18.98 2.52
CA THR A 64 -5.30 -19.74 3.15
C THR A 64 -3.98 -18.99 3.13
N TRP A 65 -3.22 -19.06 4.22
CA TRP A 65 -1.82 -18.65 4.27
C TRP A 65 -0.91 -19.87 4.23
N LYS A 66 -0.04 -19.93 3.22
CA LYS A 66 0.96 -20.98 3.10
C LYS A 66 2.27 -20.37 2.63
N GLU A 67 3.37 -20.67 3.34
CA GLU A 67 4.73 -20.26 2.98
C GLU A 67 4.86 -18.73 2.68
N GLY A 68 4.15 -17.91 3.47
CA GLY A 68 4.17 -16.45 3.34
C GLY A 68 3.29 -15.89 2.22
N THR A 69 2.53 -16.74 1.52
CA THR A 69 1.57 -16.37 0.49
C THR A 69 0.15 -16.58 1.00
N LEU A 70 -0.68 -15.55 0.88
CA LEU A 70 -2.12 -15.60 1.05
C LEU A 70 -2.76 -15.95 -0.29
N THR A 71 -3.52 -17.02 -0.33
CA THR A 71 -4.44 -17.32 -1.43
C THR A 71 -5.85 -16.93 -1.00
N ILE A 72 -6.54 -16.17 -1.84
CA ILE A 72 -7.96 -15.84 -1.71
C ILE A 72 -8.64 -16.45 -2.93
N GLU A 73 -9.46 -17.48 -2.72
CA GLU A 73 -10.19 -18.12 -3.79
C GLU A 73 -11.40 -17.30 -4.21
N GLU A 74 -11.80 -17.46 -5.46
CA GLU A 74 -12.97 -16.82 -6.03
C GLU A 74 -14.24 -17.20 -5.27
N GLY A 75 -15.05 -16.21 -4.93
CA GLY A 75 -16.39 -16.36 -4.41
C GLY A 75 -17.43 -15.82 -5.38
N ALA A 76 -18.70 -15.85 -4.98
CA ALA A 76 -19.80 -15.30 -5.76
C ALA A 76 -19.64 -13.78 -6.00
N GLU A 77 -19.12 -13.07 -5.00
CA GLU A 77 -18.78 -11.64 -5.04
C GLU A 77 -17.44 -11.42 -4.34
N LEU A 78 -17.44 -10.87 -3.12
CA LEU A 78 -16.25 -10.63 -2.32
C LEU A 78 -15.73 -11.90 -1.64
N SER A 79 -14.42 -12.05 -1.66
CA SER A 79 -13.67 -12.94 -0.77
C SER A 79 -12.57 -12.14 -0.09
N GLY A 80 -12.16 -12.50 1.13
CA GLY A 80 -11.10 -11.74 1.77
C GLY A 80 -10.85 -12.04 3.24
N VAL A 81 -9.91 -11.28 3.78
CA VAL A 81 -9.44 -11.39 5.16
C VAL A 81 -9.33 -10.02 5.81
N VAL A 82 -9.49 -9.96 7.13
CA VAL A 82 -9.25 -8.77 7.94
C VAL A 82 -8.15 -9.02 8.96
N PHE A 83 -7.31 -8.01 9.18
CA PHE A 83 -6.26 -8.04 10.19
C PHE A 83 -6.85 -7.72 11.57
N THR A 84 -6.60 -8.59 12.52
CA THR A 84 -7.09 -8.50 13.92
C THR A 84 -5.96 -8.27 14.93
N GLY A 85 -4.73 -8.08 14.42
CA GLY A 85 -3.56 -7.79 15.24
C GLY A 85 -3.58 -6.37 15.79
N LYS A 86 -2.64 -6.08 16.70
CA LYS A 86 -2.55 -4.77 17.37
C LYS A 86 -1.66 -3.78 16.60
N ASP A 87 -0.77 -4.28 15.74
CA ASP A 87 0.25 -3.47 15.05
C ASP A 87 -0.30 -2.93 13.72
N LEU A 88 -1.39 -2.17 13.81
CA LEU A 88 -1.97 -1.47 12.66
C LEU A 88 -1.05 -0.31 12.24
N PRO A 89 -0.88 -0.09 10.93
CA PRO A 89 -0.17 1.10 10.46
C PRO A 89 -0.90 2.38 10.83
N GLU A 90 -0.15 3.39 11.24
CA GLU A 90 -0.63 4.74 11.52
C GLU A 90 0.09 5.74 10.60
N ALA A 91 -0.70 6.58 9.91
CA ALA A 91 -0.14 7.58 8.98
C ALA A 91 0.81 8.57 9.70
N PRO A 92 1.91 9.00 9.04
CA PRO A 92 2.32 8.61 7.69
C PRO A 92 3.03 7.24 7.65
N TYR A 93 2.68 6.41 6.68
CA TYR A 93 3.33 5.11 6.48
C TYR A 93 3.40 4.72 5.00
N GLU A 94 4.29 3.79 4.71
CA GLU A 94 4.38 3.08 3.44
C GLU A 94 4.02 1.61 3.65
N LEU A 95 3.26 1.06 2.71
CA LEU A 95 2.89 -0.35 2.68
C LEU A 95 3.22 -0.91 1.32
N GLU A 96 3.76 -2.13 1.28
CA GLU A 96 4.00 -2.84 0.03
C GLU A 96 3.63 -4.31 0.13
N LEU A 97 3.28 -4.87 -1.01
CA LEU A 97 3.05 -6.29 -1.23
C LEU A 97 3.26 -6.62 -2.71
N GLU A 98 3.26 -7.90 -3.02
CA GLU A 98 3.09 -8.40 -4.38
C GLU A 98 1.77 -9.16 -4.49
N ALA A 99 1.05 -8.95 -5.58
CA ALA A 99 -0.20 -9.65 -5.88
C ALA A 99 -0.22 -10.15 -7.31
N ARG A 100 -0.91 -11.27 -7.54
CA ARG A 100 -1.23 -11.78 -8.88
C ARG A 100 -2.65 -12.33 -8.93
N ARG A 101 -3.27 -12.21 -10.08
CA ARG A 101 -4.50 -12.90 -10.41
C ARG A 101 -4.15 -14.26 -10.98
N THR A 102 -4.79 -15.31 -10.51
CA THR A 102 -4.63 -16.68 -11.04
C THR A 102 -5.84 -17.12 -11.84
N SER A 103 -7.03 -16.59 -11.51
CA SER A 103 -8.25 -16.75 -12.30
C SER A 103 -9.25 -15.63 -11.99
N GLY A 104 -10.29 -15.51 -12.78
CA GLY A 104 -11.32 -14.50 -12.62
C GLY A 104 -11.08 -13.26 -13.48
N VAL A 105 -11.91 -12.23 -13.32
CA VAL A 105 -11.99 -11.11 -14.27
C VAL A 105 -12.02 -9.73 -13.63
N ASP A 106 -12.01 -9.63 -12.32
CA ASP A 106 -12.11 -8.35 -11.62
C ASP A 106 -10.91 -8.12 -10.68
N PHE A 107 -11.06 -7.30 -9.63
CA PHE A 107 -9.90 -6.94 -8.84
C PHE A 107 -9.32 -8.13 -8.05
N PHE A 108 -8.00 -8.25 -8.19
CA PHE A 108 -7.21 -9.28 -7.52
C PHE A 108 -6.48 -8.76 -6.27
N CYS A 109 -6.58 -7.46 -6.01
CA CYS A 109 -6.09 -6.84 -4.79
C CYS A 109 -6.95 -5.62 -4.46
N GLY A 110 -7.88 -5.81 -3.52
CA GLY A 110 -8.57 -4.78 -2.77
C GLY A 110 -7.90 -4.64 -1.42
N LEU A 111 -7.15 -3.58 -1.19
CA LEU A 111 -6.44 -3.33 0.05
C LEU A 111 -7.12 -2.21 0.81
N THR A 112 -7.94 -2.59 1.79
CA THR A 112 -8.53 -1.65 2.76
C THR A 112 -7.51 -1.28 3.81
N LEU A 113 -7.38 0.01 4.11
CA LEU A 113 -6.33 0.52 5.00
C LEU A 113 -6.74 1.82 5.69
N PRO A 114 -6.23 2.07 6.93
CA PRO A 114 -6.52 3.28 7.68
C PRO A 114 -5.69 4.47 7.14
N VAL A 115 -6.30 5.66 7.09
CA VAL A 115 -5.62 6.89 6.62
C VAL A 115 -5.33 7.85 7.77
N ARG A 116 -6.38 8.35 8.44
CA ARG A 116 -6.23 9.35 9.53
C ARG A 116 -6.29 8.70 10.90
N ASP A 117 -7.14 7.73 11.02
CA ASP A 117 -7.39 6.93 12.22
C ASP A 117 -7.95 5.56 11.80
N PRO A 118 -8.07 4.58 12.72
CA PRO A 118 -8.59 3.25 12.37
C PRO A 118 -10.05 3.22 11.87
N LYS A 119 -10.81 4.32 11.99
CA LYS A 119 -12.19 4.41 11.50
C LYS A 119 -12.27 5.08 10.14
N THR A 120 -11.25 5.86 9.75
CA THR A 120 -11.17 6.55 8.46
C THR A 120 -10.35 5.70 7.51
N CYS A 121 -11.00 4.79 6.81
CA CYS A 121 -10.37 3.86 5.88
C CYS A 121 -10.72 4.20 4.42
N VAL A 122 -9.86 3.76 3.51
CA VAL A 122 -10.10 3.71 2.06
C VAL A 122 -9.73 2.34 1.54
N THR A 123 -10.21 1.97 0.36
CA THR A 123 -9.77 0.73 -0.31
C THR A 123 -8.99 1.09 -1.58
N PHE A 124 -7.74 0.67 -1.67
CA PHE A 124 -7.00 0.66 -2.93
C PHE A 124 -7.44 -0.55 -3.74
N ILE A 125 -7.90 -0.30 -4.97
CA ILE A 125 -8.32 -1.33 -5.91
C ILE A 125 -7.25 -1.51 -6.98
N CYS A 126 -6.90 -2.76 -7.28
CA CYS A 126 -5.99 -3.13 -8.36
C CYS A 126 -6.65 -4.18 -9.25
N GLY A 127 -6.99 -3.80 -10.48
CA GLY A 127 -7.64 -4.65 -11.46
C GLY A 127 -9.16 -4.71 -11.36
N GLY A 128 -9.81 -3.66 -10.87
CA GLY A 128 -11.27 -3.62 -10.74
C GLY A 128 -12.02 -3.31 -12.03
N TRP A 129 -13.35 -3.36 -11.95
CA TRP A 129 -14.29 -3.03 -13.02
C TRP A 129 -13.96 -3.74 -14.34
N GLY A 130 -13.92 -5.05 -14.30
CA GLY A 130 -13.59 -5.87 -15.46
C GLY A 130 -12.09 -6.04 -15.70
N GLY A 131 -11.29 -5.90 -14.66
CA GLY A 131 -9.89 -6.35 -14.61
C GLY A 131 -8.82 -5.29 -14.82
N GLY A 132 -9.16 -4.00 -15.00
CA GLY A 132 -8.17 -3.00 -15.37
C GLY A 132 -8.12 -1.72 -14.55
N VAL A 133 -9.14 -1.37 -13.78
CA VAL A 133 -9.15 -0.13 -13.00
C VAL A 133 -8.24 -0.24 -11.78
N VAL A 134 -7.45 0.81 -11.58
CA VAL A 134 -6.59 1.01 -10.39
C VAL A 134 -6.92 2.38 -9.79
N GLY A 135 -7.10 2.45 -8.47
CA GLY A 135 -7.37 3.70 -7.77
C GLY A 135 -7.86 3.48 -6.35
N PHE A 136 -8.19 4.57 -5.65
CA PHE A 136 -8.74 4.51 -4.30
C PHE A 136 -10.26 4.70 -4.30
N SER A 137 -10.97 3.82 -3.61
CA SER A 137 -12.37 3.92 -3.22
C SER A 137 -12.47 4.09 -1.70
N SER A 138 -13.29 4.96 -1.11
CA SER A 138 -14.15 5.93 -1.75
C SER A 138 -13.67 7.34 -1.39
N LEU A 139 -13.51 8.21 -2.39
CA LEU A 139 -13.17 9.62 -2.18
C LEU A 139 -14.42 10.47 -2.47
N ASP A 140 -14.90 11.23 -1.46
CA ASP A 140 -16.15 12.02 -1.51
C ASP A 140 -17.38 11.21 -1.94
N GLY A 141 -17.38 9.91 -1.62
CA GLY A 141 -18.46 8.97 -1.96
C GLY A 141 -18.36 8.39 -3.38
N MET A 142 -17.31 8.74 -4.14
CA MET A 142 -17.06 8.23 -5.49
C MET A 142 -16.05 7.08 -5.47
N ASP A 143 -16.35 6.02 -6.21
CA ASP A 143 -15.49 4.85 -6.35
C ASP A 143 -14.25 5.15 -7.23
N ALA A 144 -13.27 4.23 -7.23
CA ALA A 144 -12.05 4.36 -8.03
C ALA A 144 -12.30 4.54 -9.53
N SER A 145 -13.41 4.03 -10.05
CA SER A 145 -13.82 4.22 -11.44
C SER A 145 -14.44 5.59 -11.74
N GLU A 146 -14.77 6.37 -10.71
CA GLU A 146 -15.55 7.61 -10.83
C GLU A 146 -14.80 8.84 -10.32
N ASN A 147 -13.71 8.65 -9.57
CA ASN A 147 -12.91 9.74 -9.03
C ASN A 147 -11.57 9.88 -9.76
N GLU A 148 -10.84 10.98 -9.49
CA GLU A 148 -9.60 11.34 -10.17
C GLU A 148 -8.43 10.38 -9.94
N THR A 149 -8.52 9.45 -8.98
CA THR A 149 -7.48 8.44 -8.75
C THR A 149 -7.59 7.28 -9.73
N GLY A 150 -8.71 7.18 -10.43
CA GLY A 150 -8.99 6.11 -11.39
C GLY A 150 -8.06 6.15 -12.59
N SER A 151 -7.35 5.04 -12.81
CA SER A 151 -6.53 4.84 -14.00
C SER A 151 -6.75 3.42 -14.53
N TYR A 152 -6.37 3.19 -15.78
CA TYR A 152 -6.49 1.88 -16.40
C TYR A 152 -5.11 1.27 -16.65
N GLN A 153 -4.96 0.01 -16.26
CA GLN A 153 -3.78 -0.80 -16.55
C GLN A 153 -4.20 -2.22 -16.92
N ALA A 154 -3.64 -2.75 -18.03
CA ALA A 154 -3.81 -4.15 -18.37
C ALA A 154 -2.97 -5.04 -17.44
N PHE A 155 -3.60 -6.07 -16.89
CA PHE A 155 -2.96 -7.07 -16.05
C PHE A 155 -3.01 -8.43 -16.75
N LYS A 156 -1.90 -9.17 -16.66
CA LYS A 156 -1.79 -10.55 -17.13
C LYS A 156 -1.99 -11.49 -15.95
N ASP A 157 -2.73 -12.56 -16.17
CA ASP A 157 -2.85 -13.62 -15.19
C ASP A 157 -1.48 -14.28 -14.94
N GLU A 158 -1.31 -14.84 -13.77
CA GLU A 158 -0.08 -15.47 -13.26
C GLU A 158 1.14 -14.55 -13.16
N GLN A 159 1.01 -13.27 -13.49
CA GLN A 159 2.09 -12.30 -13.35
C GLN A 159 2.03 -11.60 -11.98
N TRP A 160 3.14 -11.60 -11.25
CA TRP A 160 3.28 -10.85 -10.02
C TRP A 160 3.45 -9.36 -10.29
N TYR A 161 2.68 -8.55 -9.57
CA TYR A 161 2.75 -7.10 -9.58
C TYR A 161 3.11 -6.58 -8.20
N LYS A 162 4.23 -5.86 -8.10
CA LYS A 162 4.56 -5.16 -6.87
C LYS A 162 3.65 -3.95 -6.72
N ILE A 163 2.95 -3.85 -5.60
CA ILE A 163 2.08 -2.74 -5.22
C ILE A 163 2.76 -2.02 -4.06
N ARG A 164 2.86 -0.71 -4.14
CA ARG A 164 3.40 0.16 -3.08
C ARG A 164 2.45 1.33 -2.88
N LEU A 165 2.11 1.59 -1.63
CA LEU A 165 1.24 2.67 -1.22
C LEU A 165 1.96 3.56 -0.22
N GLU A 166 1.88 4.88 -0.40
CA GLU A 166 2.28 5.87 0.60
C GLU A 166 1.03 6.57 1.10
N ILE A 167 0.81 6.47 2.41
CA ILE A 167 -0.39 6.96 3.07
C ILE A 167 0.01 8.04 4.06
N ARG A 168 -0.51 9.25 3.84
CA ARG A 168 -0.42 10.39 4.75
C ARG A 168 -1.82 10.85 5.12
N SER A 169 -1.94 11.64 6.18
CA SER A 169 -3.24 12.17 6.63
C SER A 169 -3.96 13.01 5.55
N GLU A 170 -3.20 13.66 4.67
CA GLU A 170 -3.71 14.58 3.65
C GLU A 170 -3.27 14.22 2.22
N SER A 171 -2.66 13.05 1.99
CA SER A 171 -2.32 12.59 0.63
C SER A 171 -2.22 11.08 0.53
N LEU A 172 -2.54 10.55 -0.65
CA LEU A 172 -2.45 9.14 -0.99
C LEU A 172 -1.68 9.00 -2.30
N LYS A 173 -0.68 8.10 -2.30
CA LYS A 173 0.04 7.74 -3.51
C LYS A 173 0.06 6.23 -3.70
N ALA A 174 0.05 5.80 -4.96
CA ALA A 174 0.10 4.39 -5.30
C ALA A 174 0.96 4.12 -6.54
N TRP A 175 1.72 3.04 -6.46
CA TRP A 175 2.54 2.53 -7.57
C TRP A 175 2.21 1.07 -7.83
N VAL A 176 2.18 0.70 -9.10
CA VAL A 176 2.16 -0.69 -9.55
C VAL A 176 3.42 -0.92 -10.39
N GLY A 177 4.28 -1.81 -9.93
CA GLY A 177 5.63 -1.94 -10.45
C GLY A 177 6.44 -0.66 -10.21
N LYS A 178 6.94 -0.07 -11.29
CA LYS A 178 7.69 1.20 -11.26
C LYS A 178 6.82 2.44 -11.59
N LYS A 179 5.58 2.23 -12.00
CA LYS A 179 4.69 3.29 -12.46
C LYS A 179 3.90 3.86 -11.28
N GLU A 180 4.02 5.15 -11.05
CA GLU A 180 3.11 5.89 -10.18
C GLU A 180 1.78 6.05 -10.92
N LEU A 181 0.70 5.57 -10.29
CA LEU A 181 -0.64 5.60 -10.86
C LEU A 181 -1.56 6.58 -10.13
N VAL A 182 -1.27 6.85 -8.87
CA VAL A 182 -2.04 7.79 -8.05
C VAL A 182 -1.09 8.70 -7.28
N ASP A 183 -1.36 10.01 -7.34
CA ASP A 183 -0.84 11.04 -6.43
C ASP A 183 -1.98 12.05 -6.21
N VAL A 184 -2.65 11.96 -5.06
CA VAL A 184 -3.85 12.76 -4.77
C VAL A 184 -3.74 13.43 -3.41
N ASN A 185 -4.09 14.74 -3.37
CA ASN A 185 -4.27 15.48 -2.13
C ASN A 185 -5.68 15.22 -1.58
N THR A 186 -5.75 14.80 -0.32
CA THR A 186 -7.01 14.46 0.36
C THR A 186 -7.38 15.45 1.48
N LYS A 187 -6.70 16.59 1.54
CA LYS A 187 -7.02 17.65 2.50
C LYS A 187 -8.46 18.13 2.32
N GLY A 188 -9.23 18.09 3.40
CA GLY A 188 -10.64 18.49 3.37
C GLY A 188 -11.57 17.53 2.63
N ARG A 189 -11.06 16.41 2.07
CA ARG A 189 -11.86 15.40 1.39
C ARG A 189 -12.54 14.45 2.39
N LYS A 190 -13.71 13.97 2.03
CA LYS A 190 -14.37 12.87 2.74
C LYS A 190 -13.77 11.55 2.26
N LEU A 191 -13.08 10.85 3.17
CA LEU A 191 -12.56 9.52 2.94
C LEU A 191 -13.48 8.49 3.59
N GLY A 192 -13.69 7.36 2.92
CA GLY A 192 -14.57 6.31 3.42
C GLY A 192 -14.43 5.03 2.61
N LEU A 193 -15.23 4.05 2.97
CA LEU A 193 -15.39 2.81 2.22
C LEU A 193 -16.66 2.92 1.36
N ARG A 194 -16.68 2.19 0.26
CA ARG A 194 -17.93 1.94 -0.47
C ARG A 194 -18.90 1.26 0.48
N PHE A 195 -20.16 1.72 0.49
CA PHE A 195 -21.21 1.10 1.28
C PHE A 195 -21.39 -0.38 0.92
N GLY A 196 -21.48 -1.24 1.92
CA GLY A 196 -21.73 -2.66 1.78
C GLY A 196 -20.60 -3.54 2.36
N ASP A 197 -20.47 -4.74 1.82
CA ASP A 197 -19.65 -5.79 2.42
C ASP A 197 -18.14 -5.46 2.54
N ILE A 198 -17.62 -4.57 1.70
CA ILE A 198 -16.23 -4.12 1.79
C ILE A 198 -15.90 -3.46 3.14
N GLU A 199 -16.90 -2.94 3.84
CA GLU A 199 -16.74 -2.35 5.18
C GLU A 199 -16.24 -3.37 6.21
N LYS A 200 -16.51 -4.66 6.00
CA LYS A 200 -16.01 -5.76 6.84
C LYS A 200 -14.49 -5.90 6.79
N CYS A 201 -13.84 -5.36 5.76
CA CYS A 201 -12.39 -5.35 5.60
C CYS A 201 -11.68 -4.30 6.48
N ALA A 202 -12.41 -3.38 7.12
CA ALA A 202 -11.81 -2.38 7.99
C ALA A 202 -11.30 -2.97 9.33
N PRO A 203 -10.24 -2.39 9.93
CA PRO A 203 -9.46 -1.25 9.46
C PRO A 203 -8.36 -1.59 8.45
N LEU A 204 -7.91 -2.84 8.38
CA LEU A 204 -6.92 -3.34 7.44
C LEU A 204 -7.37 -4.70 6.91
N GLY A 205 -7.59 -4.79 5.62
CA GLY A 205 -8.09 -6.01 4.99
C GLY A 205 -7.60 -6.20 3.57
N LEU A 206 -7.61 -7.44 3.12
CA LEU A 206 -7.30 -7.85 1.75
C LEU A 206 -8.52 -8.55 1.18
N SER A 207 -8.90 -8.19 -0.03
CA SER A 207 -10.09 -8.75 -0.69
C SER A 207 -9.91 -8.89 -2.20
N THR A 208 -10.73 -9.73 -2.79
CA THR A 208 -10.88 -9.89 -4.24
C THR A 208 -12.37 -9.84 -4.60
N TRP A 209 -12.67 -9.61 -5.87
CA TRP A 209 -14.04 -9.66 -6.40
C TRP A 209 -14.08 -10.66 -7.56
N GLN A 210 -14.86 -11.73 -7.42
CA GLN A 210 -15.01 -12.77 -8.45
C GLN A 210 -13.67 -13.16 -9.10
N THR A 211 -12.65 -13.35 -8.25
CA THR A 211 -11.27 -13.49 -8.70
C THR A 211 -10.48 -14.29 -7.66
N THR A 212 -9.76 -15.30 -8.11
CA THR A 212 -8.74 -15.97 -7.31
C THR A 212 -7.42 -15.21 -7.43
N ALA A 213 -6.84 -14.88 -6.30
CA ALA A 213 -5.59 -14.15 -6.23
C ALA A 213 -4.62 -14.74 -5.21
N GLU A 214 -3.36 -14.48 -5.45
CA GLU A 214 -2.30 -14.73 -4.49
C GLU A 214 -1.59 -13.42 -4.13
N LEU A 215 -1.34 -13.23 -2.82
CA LEU A 215 -0.69 -12.05 -2.27
C LEU A 215 0.44 -12.46 -1.34
N ARG A 216 1.60 -11.78 -1.42
CA ARG A 216 2.76 -12.09 -0.59
C ARG A 216 3.58 -10.85 -0.24
N GLY A 217 4.50 -11.00 0.71
CA GLY A 217 5.43 -9.93 1.08
C GLY A 217 4.77 -8.71 1.70
N LEU A 218 3.55 -8.86 2.26
CA LEU A 218 2.81 -7.77 2.88
C LEU A 218 3.57 -7.24 4.10
N ARG A 219 3.98 -5.97 4.02
CA ARG A 219 4.73 -5.28 5.07
C ARG A 219 4.51 -3.77 5.02
N TRP A 220 4.73 -3.12 6.13
CA TRP A 220 4.65 -1.68 6.23
C TRP A 220 5.83 -1.10 7.02
N ARG A 221 6.06 0.19 6.87
CA ARG A 221 7.00 0.97 7.68
C ARG A 221 6.49 2.38 7.91
N LYS A 222 6.86 2.96 9.05
CA LYS A 222 6.56 4.36 9.36
C LYS A 222 7.35 5.27 8.41
N LEU A 223 6.73 6.35 7.95
CA LEU A 223 7.38 7.43 7.20
C LEU A 223 7.66 8.64 8.12
N PRO A 224 8.54 9.57 7.72
CA PRO A 224 8.67 10.85 8.42
C PRO A 224 7.42 11.69 8.20
N GLU A 225 7.18 12.60 9.16
CA GLU A 225 6.15 13.63 9.06
C GLU A 225 6.38 14.56 7.85
#